data_86356d23c8ddc9045a66ab97c43cc9c9
#
_entry.id   86356d23c8ddc9045a66ab97c43cc9c9
#
_cell.length_a   1.000
_cell.length_b   1.000
_cell.length_c   1.000
_cell.angle_alpha   90.00
_cell.angle_beta   90.00
_cell.angle_gamma   90.00
#
_symmetry.space_group_name_H-M   'P 1'
#
loop_
_entity.id
_entity.type
_entity.pdbx_description
1 polymer ?
#
loop_
_entity_poly.entity_id
_entity_poly.type
_entity_poly.pdbx_seq_one_letter_code
_entity_poly.pdbx_strand_id
1 'polypeptide(L)'
;MEIVKIINNNIVSALDDENKEIVVMGKGLGFHTKAGQKIPEERIEKIFRLNDESEIGKFKELLEAMPLEHIQTSVEIIDYAKSVLKRRINQNIYITLTDHINFAITRVKDGMEFPNPLLWEVKSFYPSEYLIGEYAIALIRKDLGIEFKTDEAASIALHIVNAEYDSDMSNTCLLYTSPSPRDGATS
;
A
#
# COMPACT_ATOMS: atom_id res chain seq x y z
N MET A 1 1.29 21.28 10.00
CA MET A 1 0.27 20.26 9.78
C MET A 1 -0.72 20.27 10.91
N GLU A 2 -1.98 20.29 10.58
CA GLU A 2 -3.06 20.39 11.56
C GLU A 2 -3.94 19.15 11.47
N ILE A 3 -4.22 18.52 12.61
CA ILE A 3 -4.98 17.27 12.68
C ILE A 3 -6.42 17.48 12.26
N VAL A 4 -6.90 16.67 11.31
CA VAL A 4 -8.30 16.65 10.87
C VAL A 4 -9.06 15.55 11.61
N LYS A 5 -8.49 14.34 11.65
CA LYS A 5 -9.13 13.17 12.26
C LYS A 5 -8.09 12.25 12.88
N ILE A 6 -8.44 11.68 14.01
CA ILE A 6 -7.62 10.65 14.67
C ILE A 6 -8.13 9.30 14.19
N ILE A 7 -7.25 8.51 13.57
CA ILE A 7 -7.57 7.17 13.04
C ILE A 7 -7.33 6.14 14.14
N ASN A 8 -6.16 6.21 14.76
CA ASN A 8 -5.83 5.41 15.95
C ASN A 8 -4.73 6.12 16.74
N ASN A 9 -4.19 5.49 17.77
CA ASN A 9 -3.18 6.11 18.63
C ASN A 9 -1.89 6.50 17.91
N ASN A 10 -1.63 5.97 16.72
CA ASN A 10 -0.39 6.20 15.98
C ASN A 10 -0.61 6.82 14.61
N ILE A 11 -1.86 6.96 14.16
CA ILE A 11 -2.17 7.46 12.82
C ILE A 11 -3.26 8.52 12.91
N VAL A 12 -3.02 9.63 12.23
CA VAL A 12 -3.99 10.73 12.11
C VAL A 12 -4.07 11.17 10.65
N SER A 13 -5.18 11.77 10.26
CA SER A 13 -5.20 12.57 9.05
C SER A 13 -5.00 14.04 9.41
N ALA A 14 -4.36 14.77 8.52
CA ALA A 14 -4.00 16.18 8.76
C ALA A 14 -4.05 16.97 7.45
N LEU A 15 -4.09 18.28 7.57
CA LEU A 15 -3.90 19.18 6.44
C LEU A 15 -2.44 19.62 6.39
N ASP A 16 -1.85 19.56 5.22
CA ASP A 16 -0.51 20.10 4.98
C ASP A 16 -0.55 21.62 4.75
N ASP A 17 0.61 22.21 4.45
CA ASP A 17 0.72 23.65 4.23
C ASP A 17 -0.04 24.15 2.99
N GLU A 18 -0.38 23.23 2.07
CA GLU A 18 -1.20 23.54 0.89
C GLU A 18 -2.70 23.22 1.10
N ASN A 19 -3.10 22.95 2.33
CA ASN A 19 -4.47 22.55 2.69
C ASN A 19 -4.91 21.22 2.02
N LYS A 20 -3.97 20.36 1.69
CA LYS A 20 -4.27 19.01 1.21
C LYS A 20 -4.29 18.05 2.36
N GLU A 21 -5.28 17.15 2.35
CA GLU A 21 -5.35 16.11 3.37
C GLU A 21 -4.31 15.03 3.13
N ILE A 22 -3.58 14.71 4.18
CA ILE A 22 -2.55 13.68 4.20
C ILE A 22 -2.81 12.75 5.38
N VAL A 23 -2.18 11.58 5.36
CA VAL A 23 -2.18 10.68 6.51
C VAL A 23 -0.78 10.68 7.12
N VAL A 24 -0.71 10.79 8.43
CA VAL A 24 0.56 10.88 9.16
C VAL A 24 0.62 9.77 10.20
N MET A 25 1.73 9.06 10.22
CA MET A 25 1.98 7.97 11.16
C MET A 25 3.17 8.33 12.06
N GLY A 26 3.03 8.06 13.34
CA GLY A 26 4.10 8.23 14.32
C GLY A 26 3.66 7.70 15.67
N LYS A 27 4.60 7.21 16.46
CA LYS A 27 4.33 6.59 17.75
C LYS A 27 3.57 7.54 18.67
N GLY A 28 2.38 7.11 19.10
CA GLY A 28 1.55 7.87 20.03
C GLY A 28 1.01 9.18 19.46
N LEU A 29 1.06 9.38 18.15
CA LEU A 29 0.69 10.63 17.50
C LEU A 29 -0.79 11.00 17.71
N GLY A 30 -1.65 9.99 17.75
CA GLY A 30 -3.08 10.17 17.99
C GLY A 30 -3.48 10.08 19.46
N PHE A 31 -2.52 9.77 20.35
CA PHE A 31 -2.82 9.59 21.77
C PHE A 31 -2.91 10.94 22.47
N HIS A 32 -4.03 11.17 23.18
CA HIS A 32 -4.32 12.45 23.86
C HIS A 32 -4.28 13.67 22.93
N THR A 33 -4.59 13.50 21.65
CA THR A 33 -4.65 14.58 20.69
C THR A 33 -6.08 14.79 20.20
N LYS A 34 -6.33 15.98 19.64
CA LYS A 34 -7.66 16.37 19.14
C LYS A 34 -7.53 17.00 17.74
N ALA A 35 -8.62 16.95 16.99
CA ALA A 35 -8.73 17.71 15.76
C ALA A 35 -8.42 19.20 16.02
N GLY A 36 -7.72 19.82 15.09
CA GLY A 36 -7.30 21.21 15.20
C GLY A 36 -5.93 21.41 15.83
N GLN A 37 -5.37 20.41 16.47
CA GLN A 37 -4.02 20.51 17.04
C GLN A 37 -2.96 20.36 15.96
N LYS A 38 -1.82 21.02 16.17
CA LYS A 38 -0.65 20.88 15.30
C LYS A 38 0.12 19.62 15.68
N ILE A 39 0.67 18.97 14.66
CA ILE A 39 1.51 17.78 14.83
C ILE A 39 2.96 18.20 15.10
N PRO A 40 3.57 17.74 16.20
CA PRO A 40 5.00 17.95 16.41
C PRO A 40 5.81 17.20 15.36
N GLU A 41 6.65 17.91 14.61
CA GLU A 41 7.44 17.32 13.52
C GLU A 41 8.32 16.16 13.99
N GLU A 42 8.88 16.26 15.19
CA GLU A 42 9.78 15.24 15.76
C GLU A 42 9.07 13.90 16.03
N ARG A 43 7.74 13.87 16.02
CA ARG A 43 6.96 12.66 16.25
C ARG A 43 6.51 11.99 14.96
N ILE A 44 6.76 12.62 13.82
CA ILE A 44 6.36 12.10 12.52
C ILE A 44 7.35 11.05 12.05
N GLU A 45 6.87 9.84 11.81
CA GLU A 45 7.66 8.75 11.25
C GLU A 45 7.43 8.60 9.75
N LYS A 46 6.20 8.81 9.31
CA LYS A 46 5.81 8.61 7.91
C LYS A 46 4.66 9.53 7.52
N ILE A 47 4.75 10.11 6.33
CA ILE A 47 3.67 10.88 5.71
C ILE A 47 3.22 10.17 4.44
N PHE A 48 1.92 9.95 4.31
CA PHE A 48 1.31 9.36 3.13
C PHE A 48 0.61 10.45 2.33
N ARG A 49 1.11 10.67 1.12
CA ARG A 49 0.50 11.60 0.15
C ARG A 49 -0.05 10.77 -0.99
N LEU A 50 -1.36 10.64 -1.05
CA LEU A 50 -2.02 9.89 -2.12
C LEU A 50 -2.36 10.81 -3.30
N ASN A 51 -2.90 10.23 -4.36
CA ASN A 51 -3.08 10.98 -5.61
C ASN A 51 -4.22 11.99 -5.54
N ASP A 52 -5.28 11.68 -4.78
CA ASP A 52 -6.45 12.55 -4.66
C ASP A 52 -7.22 12.30 -3.34
N GLU A 53 -8.24 13.11 -3.13
CA GLU A 53 -9.07 13.04 -1.91
C GLU A 53 -9.86 11.72 -1.81
N SER A 54 -10.26 11.15 -2.94
CA SER A 54 -10.96 9.86 -2.97
C SER A 54 -10.07 8.75 -2.43
N GLU A 55 -8.81 8.73 -2.83
CA GLU A 55 -7.83 7.76 -2.33
C GLU A 55 -7.54 7.97 -0.84
N ILE A 56 -7.43 9.20 -0.39
CA ILE A 56 -7.27 9.51 1.04
C ILE A 56 -8.45 8.97 1.84
N GLY A 57 -9.67 9.15 1.36
CA GLY A 57 -10.88 8.61 1.99
C GLY A 57 -10.84 7.10 2.12
N LYS A 58 -10.52 6.41 1.04
CA LYS A 58 -10.38 4.94 1.04
C LYS A 58 -9.30 4.47 1.99
N PHE A 59 -8.16 5.17 2.00
CA PHE A 59 -7.05 4.82 2.88
C PHE A 59 -7.42 4.98 4.35
N LYS A 60 -8.09 6.06 4.72
CA LYS A 60 -8.57 6.27 6.08
C LYS A 60 -9.51 5.15 6.53
N GLU A 61 -10.48 4.79 5.71
CA GLU A 61 -11.40 3.70 6.01
C GLU A 61 -10.67 2.37 6.21
N LEU A 62 -9.73 2.07 5.34
CA LEU A 62 -8.91 0.86 5.43
C LEU A 62 -8.13 0.81 6.74
N LEU A 63 -7.45 1.91 7.09
CA LEU A 63 -6.63 1.99 8.29
C LEU A 63 -7.45 1.88 9.58
N GLU A 64 -8.68 2.38 9.58
CA GLU A 64 -9.59 2.26 10.73
C GLU A 64 -10.01 0.82 10.98
N ALA A 65 -10.08 0.01 9.93
CA ALA A 65 -10.57 -1.37 10.00
C ALA A 65 -9.49 -2.42 10.26
N MET A 66 -8.21 -2.04 10.25
CA MET A 66 -7.08 -2.97 10.33
C MET A 66 -6.34 -2.88 11.65
N PRO A 67 -5.78 -4.01 12.13
CA PRO A 67 -4.82 -3.97 13.22
C PRO A 67 -3.58 -3.14 12.84
N LEU A 68 -3.04 -2.39 13.79
CA LEU A 68 -1.88 -1.55 13.57
C LEU A 68 -0.67 -2.34 13.06
N GLU A 69 -0.45 -3.54 13.59
CA GLU A 69 0.66 -4.40 13.19
C GLU A 69 0.61 -4.77 11.70
N HIS A 70 -0.60 -5.01 11.18
CA HIS A 70 -0.79 -5.28 9.73
C HIS A 70 -0.42 -4.06 8.90
N ILE A 71 -0.81 -2.87 9.36
CA ILE A 71 -0.49 -1.61 8.68
C ILE A 71 1.02 -1.40 8.65
N GLN A 72 1.69 -1.53 9.79
CA GLN A 72 3.13 -1.31 9.92
C GLN A 72 3.93 -2.26 9.03
N THR A 73 3.61 -3.55 9.06
CA THR A 73 4.28 -4.54 8.22
C THR A 73 4.05 -4.27 6.73
N SER A 74 2.82 -3.94 6.34
CA SER A 74 2.49 -3.62 4.94
C SER A 74 3.24 -2.39 4.45
N VAL A 75 3.32 -1.34 5.25
CA VAL A 75 4.06 -0.11 4.92
C VAL A 75 5.55 -0.41 4.75
N GLU A 76 6.12 -1.23 5.64
CA GLU A 76 7.53 -1.62 5.56
C GLU A 76 7.83 -2.37 4.26
N ILE A 77 6.94 -3.28 3.85
CA ILE A 77 7.06 -4.01 2.58
C ILE A 77 7.04 -3.04 1.39
N ILE A 78 6.12 -2.11 1.39
CA ILE A 78 5.98 -1.13 0.29
C ILE A 78 7.21 -0.22 0.23
N ASP A 79 7.67 0.28 1.36
CA ASP A 79 8.86 1.13 1.42
C ASP A 79 10.12 0.38 0.97
N TYR A 80 10.23 -0.89 1.33
CA TYR A 80 11.30 -1.75 0.83
C TYR A 80 11.24 -1.89 -0.70
N ALA A 81 10.06 -2.19 -1.24
CA ALA A 81 9.85 -2.29 -2.68
C ALA A 81 10.29 -1.01 -3.41
N LYS A 82 9.89 0.14 -2.90
CA LYS A 82 10.26 1.44 -3.45
C LYS A 82 11.77 1.68 -3.42
N SER A 83 12.44 1.24 -2.36
CA SER A 83 13.88 1.41 -2.21
C SER A 83 14.70 0.51 -3.14
N VAL A 84 14.20 -0.70 -3.42
CA VAL A 84 14.92 -1.70 -4.20
C VAL A 84 14.72 -1.51 -5.70
N LEU A 85 13.48 -1.27 -6.13
CA LEU A 85 13.14 -1.25 -7.55
C LEU A 85 13.63 -0.01 -8.28
N LYS A 86 13.79 1.11 -7.56
CA LYS A 86 14.21 2.38 -8.17
C LYS A 86 13.36 2.81 -9.36
N ARG A 87 12.14 2.33 -9.42
CA ARG A 87 11.13 2.67 -10.41
C ARG A 87 10.04 3.49 -9.76
N ARG A 88 9.29 4.18 -10.57
CA ARG A 88 8.13 4.92 -10.10
C ARG A 88 7.02 3.93 -9.75
N ILE A 89 6.55 3.98 -8.51
CA ILE A 89 5.46 3.14 -8.04
C ILE A 89 4.31 4.06 -7.63
N ASN A 90 3.12 3.80 -8.17
CA ASN A 90 1.94 4.59 -7.86
C ASN A 90 1.65 4.56 -6.35
N GLN A 91 1.37 5.71 -5.76
CA GLN A 91 1.13 5.84 -4.33
C GLN A 91 -0.10 5.07 -3.85
N ASN A 92 -1.03 4.75 -4.75
CA ASN A 92 -2.21 3.95 -4.39
C ASN A 92 -1.85 2.53 -3.93
N ILE A 93 -0.60 2.10 -4.13
CA ILE A 93 -0.13 0.81 -3.61
C ILE A 93 -0.30 0.71 -2.09
N TYR A 94 -0.21 1.83 -1.36
CA TYR A 94 -0.46 1.84 0.08
C TYR A 94 -1.89 1.42 0.43
N ILE A 95 -2.83 1.63 -0.47
CA ILE A 95 -4.20 1.15 -0.34
C ILE A 95 -4.30 -0.30 -0.83
N THR A 96 -3.91 -0.56 -2.07
CA THR A 96 -4.17 -1.84 -2.74
C THR A 96 -3.41 -3.00 -2.12
N LEU A 97 -2.12 -2.82 -1.84
CA LEU A 97 -1.31 -3.89 -1.27
C LEU A 97 -1.59 -4.09 0.21
N THR A 98 -1.79 -3.02 0.97
CA THR A 98 -2.14 -3.11 2.39
C THR A 98 -3.47 -3.85 2.57
N ASP A 99 -4.47 -3.52 1.76
CA ASP A 99 -5.75 -4.22 1.76
C ASP A 99 -5.59 -5.70 1.38
N HIS A 100 -4.81 -5.98 0.34
CA HIS A 100 -4.54 -7.36 -0.07
C HIS A 100 -3.87 -8.17 1.02
N ILE A 101 -2.84 -7.63 1.67
CA ILE A 101 -2.12 -8.33 2.75
C ILE A 101 -3.06 -8.62 3.93
N ASN A 102 -3.85 -7.64 4.33
CA ASN A 102 -4.83 -7.83 5.40
C ASN A 102 -5.85 -8.92 5.07
N PHE A 103 -6.36 -8.90 3.86
CA PHE A 103 -7.31 -9.92 3.38
C PHE A 103 -6.66 -11.30 3.31
N ALA A 104 -5.43 -11.39 2.80
CA ALA A 104 -4.69 -12.65 2.72
C ALA A 104 -4.43 -13.26 4.11
N ILE A 105 -4.08 -12.43 5.10
CA ILE A 105 -3.90 -12.87 6.48
C ILE A 105 -5.21 -13.46 7.03
N THR A 106 -6.32 -12.80 6.80
CA THR A 106 -7.64 -13.28 7.22
C THR A 106 -7.95 -14.63 6.60
N ARG A 107 -7.71 -14.79 5.31
CA ARG A 107 -7.95 -16.06 4.61
C ARG A 107 -7.12 -17.20 5.18
N VAL A 108 -5.84 -16.97 5.42
CA VAL A 108 -4.96 -18.00 6.00
C VAL A 108 -5.41 -18.39 7.40
N LYS A 109 -5.80 -17.43 8.22
CA LYS A 109 -6.34 -17.71 9.56
C LYS A 109 -7.61 -18.55 9.52
N ASP A 110 -8.41 -18.38 8.46
CA ASP A 110 -9.62 -19.19 8.24
C ASP A 110 -9.33 -20.52 7.52
N GLY A 111 -8.08 -20.85 7.32
CA GLY A 111 -7.67 -22.09 6.66
C GLY A 111 -7.86 -22.08 5.15
N MET A 112 -8.05 -20.91 4.55
CA MET A 112 -8.25 -20.77 3.11
C MET A 112 -7.00 -20.23 2.44
N GLU A 113 -6.37 -21.07 1.64
CA GLU A 113 -5.25 -20.67 0.78
C GLU A 113 -5.61 -20.95 -0.66
N PHE A 114 -5.29 -20.03 -1.54
CA PHE A 114 -5.54 -20.17 -2.96
C PHE A 114 -4.23 -20.18 -3.74
N PRO A 115 -4.06 -21.12 -4.68
CA PRO A 115 -2.91 -21.08 -5.56
C PRO A 115 -2.97 -19.84 -6.46
N ASN A 116 -1.80 -19.31 -6.81
CA ASN A 116 -1.73 -18.27 -7.83
C ASN A 116 -1.41 -18.96 -9.17
N PRO A 117 -2.35 -18.91 -10.13
CA PRO A 117 -2.14 -19.57 -11.42
C PRO A 117 -1.02 -18.95 -12.25
N LEU A 118 -0.55 -17.75 -11.89
CA LEU A 118 0.51 -17.03 -12.59
C LEU A 118 1.87 -17.14 -11.89
N LEU A 119 2.02 -18.06 -10.93
CA LEU A 119 3.25 -18.18 -10.15
C LEU A 119 4.50 -18.29 -11.04
N TRP A 120 4.47 -19.16 -12.04
CA TRP A 120 5.61 -19.38 -12.93
C TRP A 120 5.90 -18.16 -13.81
N GLU A 121 4.86 -17.54 -14.33
CA GLU A 121 4.98 -16.34 -15.17
C GLU A 121 5.56 -15.18 -14.36
N VAL A 122 5.09 -14.99 -13.13
CA VAL A 122 5.61 -13.93 -12.24
C VAL A 122 7.09 -14.16 -11.95
N LYS A 123 7.47 -15.37 -11.60
CA LYS A 123 8.88 -15.71 -11.34
C LYS A 123 9.76 -15.49 -12.58
N SER A 124 9.25 -15.80 -13.76
CA SER A 124 10.00 -15.73 -15.01
C SER A 124 10.11 -14.31 -15.56
N PHE A 125 9.01 -13.55 -15.55
CA PHE A 125 8.95 -12.24 -16.17
C PHE A 125 9.19 -11.07 -15.22
N TYR A 126 8.94 -11.29 -13.92
CA TYR A 126 9.08 -10.25 -12.90
C TYR A 126 9.91 -10.76 -11.71
N PRO A 127 11.17 -11.20 -11.98
CA PRO A 127 11.98 -11.82 -10.92
C PRO A 127 12.30 -10.86 -9.77
N SER A 128 12.49 -9.58 -10.05
CA SER A 128 12.78 -8.57 -9.00
C SER A 128 11.59 -8.36 -8.08
N GLU A 129 10.41 -8.24 -8.65
CA GLU A 129 9.16 -8.08 -7.90
C GLU A 129 8.83 -9.35 -7.13
N TYR A 130 9.09 -10.51 -7.72
CA TYR A 130 8.90 -11.80 -7.03
C TYR A 130 9.82 -11.93 -5.81
N LEU A 131 11.08 -11.51 -5.90
CA LEU A 131 12.00 -11.51 -4.75
C LEU A 131 11.50 -10.59 -3.64
N ILE A 132 10.88 -9.47 -3.99
CA ILE A 132 10.25 -8.60 -3.00
C ILE A 132 9.04 -9.30 -2.36
N GLY A 133 8.28 -10.04 -3.16
CA GLY A 133 7.19 -10.87 -2.65
C GLY A 133 7.70 -11.92 -1.64
N GLU A 134 8.82 -12.56 -1.91
CA GLU A 134 9.45 -13.50 -0.97
C GLU A 134 9.92 -12.80 0.31
N TYR A 135 10.51 -11.63 0.17
CA TYR A 135 10.87 -10.79 1.32
C TYR A 135 9.63 -10.46 2.15
N ALA A 136 8.54 -10.09 1.48
CA ALA A 136 7.29 -9.73 2.13
C ALA A 136 6.72 -10.88 2.97
N ILE A 137 6.65 -12.09 2.42
CA ILE A 137 6.13 -13.23 3.18
C ILE A 137 7.04 -13.62 4.34
N ALA A 138 8.36 -13.44 4.20
CA ALA A 138 9.30 -13.66 5.29
C ALA A 138 9.11 -12.61 6.41
N LEU A 139 8.90 -11.35 6.05
CA LEU A 139 8.65 -10.28 7.01
C LEU A 139 7.32 -10.49 7.76
N ILE A 140 6.28 -10.88 7.04
CA ILE A 140 4.97 -11.17 7.64
C ILE A 140 5.10 -12.33 8.63
N ARG A 141 5.85 -13.36 8.28
CA ARG A 141 6.10 -14.48 9.20
C ARG A 141 6.84 -14.01 10.45
N LYS A 142 7.87 -13.19 10.30
CA LYS A 142 8.66 -12.66 11.41
C LYS A 142 7.84 -11.74 12.31
N ASP A 143 7.10 -10.81 11.73
CA ASP A 143 6.39 -9.77 12.49
C ASP A 143 5.05 -10.23 13.03
N LEU A 144 4.33 -11.06 12.26
CA LEU A 144 2.94 -11.41 12.55
C LEU A 144 2.74 -12.90 12.85
N GLY A 145 3.76 -13.73 12.64
CA GLY A 145 3.65 -15.17 12.87
C GLY A 145 2.77 -15.90 11.85
N ILE A 146 2.50 -15.30 10.71
CA ILE A 146 1.66 -15.88 9.66
C ILE A 146 2.55 -16.45 8.57
N GLU A 147 2.35 -17.73 8.24
CA GLU A 147 3.07 -18.39 7.15
C GLU A 147 2.24 -18.38 5.86
N PHE A 148 2.84 -17.85 4.80
CA PHE A 148 2.29 -17.90 3.46
C PHE A 148 3.12 -18.81 2.57
N LYS A 149 2.46 -19.42 1.59
CA LYS A 149 3.13 -20.16 0.52
C LYS A 149 3.67 -19.20 -0.54
N THR A 150 4.53 -19.70 -1.41
CA THR A 150 5.13 -18.90 -2.50
C THR A 150 4.09 -18.31 -3.46
N ASP A 151 2.90 -18.90 -3.54
CA ASP A 151 1.78 -18.34 -4.29
C ASP A 151 1.45 -16.92 -3.82
N GLU A 152 1.52 -16.66 -2.51
CA GLU A 152 1.27 -15.35 -1.96
C GLU A 152 2.39 -14.36 -2.32
N ALA A 153 3.64 -14.82 -2.37
CA ALA A 153 4.75 -14.00 -2.85
C ALA A 153 4.47 -13.52 -4.29
N ALA A 154 3.96 -14.39 -5.14
CA ALA A 154 3.58 -14.03 -6.51
C ALA A 154 2.42 -13.03 -6.53
N SER A 155 1.43 -13.19 -5.66
CA SER A 155 0.30 -12.26 -5.56
C SER A 155 0.75 -10.87 -5.12
N ILE A 156 1.62 -10.79 -4.14
CA ILE A 156 2.21 -9.53 -3.70
C ILE A 156 3.02 -8.89 -4.83
N ALA A 157 3.83 -9.69 -5.52
CA ALA A 157 4.62 -9.23 -6.66
C ALA A 157 3.74 -8.61 -7.75
N LEU A 158 2.59 -9.22 -8.06
CA LEU A 158 1.65 -8.68 -9.05
C LEU A 158 1.08 -7.33 -8.65
N HIS A 159 0.81 -7.11 -7.36
CA HIS A 159 0.37 -5.80 -6.90
C HIS A 159 1.45 -4.73 -7.12
N ILE A 160 2.71 -5.10 -6.93
CA ILE A 160 3.84 -4.21 -7.18
C ILE A 160 3.96 -3.91 -8.68
N VAL A 161 3.89 -4.93 -9.52
CA VAL A 161 3.92 -4.79 -10.99
C VAL A 161 2.80 -3.86 -11.46
N ASN A 162 1.57 -4.06 -10.96
CA ASN A 162 0.44 -3.21 -11.31
C ASN A 162 0.67 -1.75 -10.92
N ALA A 163 1.26 -1.51 -9.77
CA ALA A 163 1.55 -0.15 -9.32
C ALA A 163 2.66 0.52 -10.13
N GLU A 164 3.63 -0.24 -10.62
CA GLU A 164 4.63 0.25 -11.55
C GLU A 164 3.99 0.61 -12.91
N TYR A 165 3.14 -0.28 -13.39
CA TYR A 165 2.44 -0.11 -14.67
C TYR A 165 1.49 1.09 -14.64
N ASP A 166 0.73 1.24 -13.57
CA ASP A 166 -0.18 2.38 -13.39
C ASP A 166 0.57 3.70 -13.40
N SER A 167 1.76 3.75 -12.83
CA SER A 167 2.62 4.94 -12.88
C SER A 167 3.05 5.27 -14.31
N ASP A 168 3.46 4.26 -15.06
CA ASP A 168 3.87 4.43 -16.45
C ASP A 168 2.68 4.85 -17.32
N MET A 169 1.52 4.24 -17.12
CA MET A 169 0.29 4.58 -17.84
C MET A 169 -0.16 6.01 -17.55
N SER A 170 -0.04 6.47 -16.32
CA SER A 170 -0.36 7.85 -15.96
C SER A 170 0.50 8.84 -16.72
N ASN A 171 1.79 8.56 -16.87
CA ASN A 171 2.70 9.38 -17.66
C ASN A 171 2.37 9.32 -19.17
N THR A 172 1.99 8.16 -19.64
CA THR A 172 1.63 7.95 -21.03
C THR A 172 0.32 8.65 -21.39
N CYS A 173 -0.65 8.66 -20.47
CA CYS A 173 -1.93 9.34 -20.69
C CYS A 173 -1.78 10.85 -20.93
N LEU A 174 -0.73 11.48 -20.45
CA LEU A 174 -0.43 12.87 -20.73
C LEU A 174 -0.01 13.10 -22.18
N LEU A 175 0.49 12.06 -22.83
CA LEU A 175 0.97 12.10 -24.23
C LEU A 175 -0.02 11.47 -25.20
N TYR A 176 -0.94 10.64 -24.71
CA TYR A 176 -1.89 9.89 -25.51
C TYR A 176 -3.31 10.36 -25.23
N THR A 177 -3.95 10.89 -26.24
CA THR A 177 -5.39 11.19 -26.20
C THR A 177 -6.19 10.20 -27.03
N SER A 178 -5.55 9.17 -27.55
CA SER A 178 -6.21 8.19 -28.37
C SER A 178 -7.18 7.34 -27.57
N PRO A 179 -8.26 6.84 -28.20
CA PRO A 179 -9.16 5.90 -27.57
C PRO A 179 -8.39 4.67 -27.09
N SER A 180 -8.92 4.06 -26.05
CA SER A 180 -8.32 2.85 -25.50
C SER A 180 -8.22 1.76 -26.59
N PRO A 181 -7.07 1.08 -26.68
CA PRO A 181 -6.92 -0.07 -27.58
C PRO A 181 -7.96 -1.18 -27.34
N ARG A 182 -8.57 -1.22 -26.17
CA ARG A 182 -9.64 -2.17 -25.86
C ARG A 182 -10.85 -2.02 -26.77
N ASP A 183 -11.10 -0.82 -27.25
CA ASP A 183 -12.24 -0.58 -28.10
C ASP A 183 -12.10 -1.30 -29.43
N GLY A 184 -10.88 -1.42 -29.91
CA GLY A 184 -10.57 -2.23 -31.06
C GLY A 184 -10.53 -3.72 -30.77
N ALA A 185 -10.10 -4.10 -29.57
CA ALA A 185 -9.94 -5.49 -29.19
C ALA A 185 -11.28 -6.19 -28.88
N THR A 186 -12.31 -5.45 -28.62
CA THR A 186 -13.65 -6.00 -28.36
C THR A 186 -14.41 -6.36 -29.63
N SER A 187 -13.88 -5.99 -30.73
CA SER A 187 -14.47 -6.32 -32.02
C SER A 187 -14.18 -7.76 -32.42
#